data_91cfbabc6c4251cc5bc9ae3d8f270124
#
_entry.id   91cfbabc6c4251cc5bc9ae3d8f270124
#
_cell.length_a   1.000
_cell.length_b   1.000
_cell.length_c   1.000
_cell.angle_alpha   90.00
_cell.angle_beta   90.00
_cell.angle_gamma   90.00
#
_symmetry.space_group_name_H-M   'P 1'
#
loop_
_entity.id
_entity.type
_entity.pdbx_description
1 polymer ?
#
loop_
_entity_poly.entity_id
_entity_poly.type
_entity_poly.pdbx_seq_one_letter_code
_entity_poly.pdbx_strand_id
1 'polypeptide(L)'
;MKTIGIIGYGEIGQALDDIYLANNFIPLIKDLDRDDELGGVSILNICIPFSYDFVAQVTEYIDTLKPGLTIIHSTVPPGTTKLIGAEFPNIAHRRRS
;
A
#
# COMPACT_ATOMS: atom_id res chain seq x y z
N MET A 1 6.11 15.42 9.82
CA MET A 1 5.67 14.15 10.43
C MET A 1 5.31 13.15 9.34
N LYS A 2 5.84 11.93 9.43
CA LYS A 2 5.49 10.88 8.46
C LYS A 2 4.12 10.30 8.78
N THR A 3 3.30 10.19 7.76
CA THR A 3 2.00 9.54 7.86
C THR A 3 2.05 8.22 7.09
N ILE A 4 1.40 7.20 7.64
CA ILE A 4 1.44 5.84 7.13
C ILE A 4 0.02 5.42 6.76
N GLY A 5 -0.15 4.91 5.56
CA GLY A 5 -1.41 4.33 5.13
C GLY A 5 -1.26 2.85 4.83
N ILE A 6 -2.30 2.08 5.11
CA ILE A 6 -2.37 0.64 4.77
C ILE A 6 -3.70 0.41 4.05
N ILE A 7 -3.63 -0.16 2.86
CA ILE A 7 -4.81 -0.60 2.12
C ILE A 7 -4.84 -2.12 2.16
N GLY A 8 -5.92 -2.68 2.72
CA GLY A 8 -6.08 -4.09 2.95
C GLY A 8 -5.65 -4.50 4.35
N TYR A 9 -6.60 -5.00 5.15
CA TYR A 9 -6.34 -5.33 6.55
C TYR A 9 -6.51 -6.83 6.83
N GLY A 10 -6.00 -7.64 5.89
CA GLY A 10 -5.86 -9.07 6.08
C GLY A 10 -4.64 -9.38 6.93
N GLU A 11 -4.10 -10.58 6.79
CA GLU A 11 -2.99 -11.05 7.61
C GLU A 11 -1.75 -10.14 7.52
N ILE A 12 -1.37 -9.75 6.31
CA ILE A 12 -0.20 -8.88 6.10
C ILE A 12 -0.46 -7.48 6.62
N GLY A 13 -1.63 -6.90 6.32
CA GLY A 13 -1.97 -5.56 6.78
C GLY A 13 -2.01 -5.47 8.30
N GLN A 14 -2.57 -6.46 8.97
CA GLN A 14 -2.60 -6.52 10.44
C GLN A 14 -1.19 -6.64 11.02
N ALA A 15 -0.34 -7.47 10.42
CA ALA A 15 1.04 -7.61 10.87
C ALA A 15 1.82 -6.31 10.73
N LEU A 16 1.64 -5.59 9.62
CA LEU A 16 2.25 -4.28 9.44
C LEU A 16 1.75 -3.25 10.45
N ASP A 17 0.43 -3.23 10.71
CA ASP A 17 -0.15 -2.34 11.70
C ASP A 17 0.50 -2.55 13.08
N ASP A 18 0.65 -3.81 13.49
CA ASP A 18 1.29 -4.15 14.75
C ASP A 18 2.75 -3.65 14.81
N ILE A 19 3.49 -3.79 13.71
CA ILE A 19 4.89 -3.33 13.63
C ILE A 19 4.94 -1.80 13.72
N TYR A 20 4.09 -1.09 13.00
CA TYR A 20 4.05 0.37 13.07
C TYR A 20 3.66 0.86 14.46
N LEU A 21 2.64 0.24 15.07
CA LEU A 21 2.21 0.60 16.42
C LEU A 21 3.33 0.38 17.45
N ALA A 22 4.09 -0.71 17.31
CA ALA A 22 5.23 -0.99 18.18
C ALA A 22 6.35 0.06 18.04
N ASN A 23 6.38 0.79 16.93
CA ASN A 23 7.36 1.86 16.66
C ASN A 23 6.75 3.26 16.79
N ASN A 24 5.64 3.37 17.50
CA ASN A 24 4.96 4.64 17.79
C ASN A 24 4.37 5.35 16.57
N PHE A 25 4.02 4.60 15.53
CA PHE A 25 3.22 5.11 14.41
C PHE A 25 1.81 4.55 14.51
N ILE A 26 0.83 5.38 14.22
CA ILE A 26 -0.57 4.95 14.15
C ILE A 26 -0.99 5.00 12.68
N PRO A 27 -1.01 3.85 11.96
CA PRO A 27 -1.39 3.86 10.54
C PRO A 27 -2.86 4.22 10.33
N LEU A 28 -3.14 4.86 9.22
CA LEU A 28 -4.49 5.04 8.69
C LEU A 28 -4.80 3.82 7.83
N ILE A 29 -5.98 3.26 7.97
CA ILE A 29 -6.32 1.97 7.38
C ILE A 29 -7.55 2.09 6.49
N LYS A 30 -7.45 1.53 5.27
CA LYS A 30 -8.57 1.40 4.36
C LYS A 30 -8.79 -0.07 4.07
N ASP A 31 -9.98 -0.55 4.42
CA ASP A 31 -10.40 -1.93 4.19
C ASP A 31 -11.94 -1.95 4.13
N LEU A 32 -12.53 -3.13 4.06
CA LEU A 32 -13.99 -3.28 3.98
C LEU A 32 -14.71 -2.64 5.17
N ASP A 33 -14.12 -2.75 6.37
CA ASP A 33 -14.72 -2.26 7.61
C ASP A 33 -14.09 -0.96 8.13
N ARG A 34 -13.09 -0.43 7.45
CA ARG A 34 -12.43 0.83 7.83
C ARG A 34 -12.15 1.65 6.58
N ASP A 35 -12.44 2.92 6.67
CA ASP A 35 -12.25 3.85 5.55
C ASP A 35 -11.63 5.15 6.05
N ASP A 36 -10.44 5.04 6.62
CA ASP A 36 -9.68 6.21 7.07
C ASP A 36 -9.24 7.03 5.86
N GLU A 37 -9.06 8.34 6.05
CA GLU A 37 -8.59 9.22 4.98
C GLU A 37 -7.08 9.08 4.79
N LEU A 38 -6.66 8.55 3.64
CA LEU A 38 -5.26 8.29 3.33
C LEU A 38 -4.65 9.31 2.38
N GLY A 39 -5.35 10.38 2.04
CA GLY A 39 -4.84 11.39 1.11
C GLY A 39 -3.53 12.01 1.58
N GLY A 40 -2.51 12.01 0.73
CA GLY A 40 -1.24 12.65 1.01
C GLY A 40 -0.34 11.92 2.01
N VAL A 41 -0.60 10.63 2.31
CA VAL A 41 0.27 9.88 3.23
C VAL A 41 1.70 9.81 2.71
N SER A 42 2.67 9.80 3.60
CA SER A 42 4.09 9.69 3.22
C SER A 42 4.40 8.33 2.63
N ILE A 43 3.87 7.27 3.23
CA ILE A 43 4.06 5.89 2.78
C ILE A 43 2.70 5.22 2.69
N LEU A 44 2.41 4.65 1.51
CA LEU A 44 1.20 3.86 1.28
C LEU A 44 1.59 2.40 1.13
N ASN A 45 1.07 1.55 2.00
CA ASN A 45 1.33 0.11 1.96
C ASN A 45 0.13 -0.59 1.31
N ILE A 46 0.37 -1.31 0.22
CA ILE A 46 -0.66 -2.06 -0.49
C ILE A 46 -0.60 -3.52 -0.05
N CYS A 47 -1.66 -3.97 0.60
CA CYS A 47 -1.76 -5.32 1.18
C CYS A 47 -2.99 -6.08 0.68
N ILE A 48 -3.56 -5.67 -0.46
CA ILE A 48 -4.71 -6.35 -1.06
C ILE A 48 -4.24 -7.56 -1.87
N PRO A 49 -5.10 -8.60 -2.02
CA PRO A 49 -4.76 -9.76 -2.85
C PRO A 49 -4.59 -9.36 -4.30
N PHE A 50 -3.71 -10.08 -5.02
CA PHE A 50 -3.58 -9.88 -6.46
C PHE A 50 -4.83 -10.41 -7.17
N SER A 51 -5.31 -9.64 -8.13
CA SER A 51 -6.43 -10.02 -9.01
C SER A 51 -6.18 -9.42 -10.39
N TYR A 52 -7.00 -9.77 -11.36
CA TYR A 52 -6.83 -9.26 -12.72
C TYR A 52 -6.93 -7.73 -12.81
N ASP A 53 -7.62 -7.10 -11.90
CA ASP A 53 -7.76 -5.64 -11.83
C ASP A 53 -6.81 -4.97 -10.82
N PHE A 54 -5.83 -5.71 -10.30
CA PHE A 54 -4.90 -5.22 -9.29
C PHE A 54 -4.16 -3.96 -9.76
N VAL A 55 -3.61 -3.98 -10.97
CA VAL A 55 -2.87 -2.81 -11.50
C VAL A 55 -3.79 -1.60 -11.59
N ALA A 56 -5.01 -1.77 -12.09
CA ALA A 56 -5.97 -0.68 -12.19
C ALA A 56 -6.34 -0.13 -10.81
N GLN A 57 -6.56 -1.00 -9.83
CA GLN A 57 -6.88 -0.57 -8.46
C GLN A 57 -5.73 0.20 -7.83
N VAL A 58 -4.50 -0.32 -7.92
CA VAL A 58 -3.34 0.31 -7.32
C VAL A 58 -3.04 1.66 -7.97
N THR A 59 -3.09 1.73 -9.30
CA THR A 59 -2.87 3.00 -10.00
C THR A 59 -3.91 4.05 -9.64
N GLU A 60 -5.17 3.65 -9.46
CA GLU A 60 -6.22 4.55 -9.02
C GLU A 60 -5.95 5.07 -7.60
N TYR A 61 -5.53 4.21 -6.68
CA TYR A 61 -5.18 4.64 -5.33
C TYR A 61 -4.02 5.64 -5.35
N ILE A 62 -2.96 5.35 -6.10
CA ILE A 62 -1.81 6.25 -6.18
C ILE A 62 -2.22 7.60 -6.78
N ASP A 63 -2.99 7.58 -7.85
CA ASP A 63 -3.44 8.79 -8.52
C ASP A 63 -4.35 9.64 -7.63
N THR A 64 -5.23 9.01 -6.87
CA THR A 64 -6.18 9.70 -6.00
C THR A 64 -5.53 10.17 -4.71
N LEU A 65 -4.71 9.34 -4.07
CA LEU A 65 -4.17 9.60 -2.74
C LEU A 65 -2.85 10.36 -2.77
N LYS A 66 -2.13 10.34 -3.87
CA LYS A 66 -0.84 11.06 -4.04
C LYS A 66 0.15 10.76 -2.92
N PRO A 67 0.45 9.48 -2.61
CA PRO A 67 1.41 9.16 -1.56
C PRO A 67 2.83 9.54 -1.96
N GLY A 68 3.70 9.73 -0.95
CA GLY A 68 5.12 9.97 -1.20
C GLY A 68 5.83 8.72 -1.74
N LEU A 69 5.55 7.58 -1.14
CA LEU A 69 6.10 6.28 -1.56
C LEU A 69 4.99 5.24 -1.45
N THR A 70 4.89 4.35 -2.43
CA THR A 70 3.98 3.20 -2.40
C THR A 70 4.79 1.92 -2.31
N ILE A 71 4.47 1.06 -1.35
CA ILE A 71 5.11 -0.23 -1.18
C ILE A 71 4.05 -1.33 -1.39
N ILE A 72 4.32 -2.22 -2.33
CA ILE A 72 3.44 -3.37 -2.59
C ILE A 72 3.94 -4.55 -1.78
N HIS A 73 3.10 -5.05 -0.88
CA HIS A 73 3.39 -6.24 -0.06
C HIS A 73 2.70 -7.49 -0.60
N SER A 74 1.79 -7.32 -1.55
CA SER A 74 1.07 -8.43 -2.17
C SER A 74 2.01 -9.27 -3.02
N THR A 75 1.77 -10.57 -3.07
CA THR A 75 2.48 -11.45 -4.01
C THR A 75 1.92 -11.18 -5.41
N VAL A 76 2.76 -10.70 -6.31
CA VAL A 76 2.35 -10.29 -7.64
C VAL A 76 3.21 -10.96 -8.70
N PRO A 77 2.69 -11.18 -9.93
CA PRO A 77 3.49 -11.72 -11.03
C PRO A 77 4.68 -10.82 -11.37
N PRO A 78 5.76 -11.39 -11.93
CA PRO A 78 6.89 -10.59 -12.40
C PRO A 78 6.46 -9.50 -13.37
N GLY A 79 7.03 -8.31 -13.20
CA GLY A 79 6.74 -7.17 -14.06
C GLY A 79 5.58 -6.30 -13.61
N THR A 80 4.76 -6.73 -12.64
CA THR A 80 3.62 -5.95 -12.16
C THR A 80 4.04 -4.62 -11.58
N THR A 81 5.03 -4.62 -10.67
CA THR A 81 5.53 -3.40 -10.05
C THR A 81 6.17 -2.47 -11.07
N LYS A 82 6.89 -3.04 -12.05
CA LYS A 82 7.49 -2.27 -13.12
C LYS A 82 6.44 -1.60 -14.01
N LEU A 83 5.34 -2.28 -14.27
CA LEU A 83 4.24 -1.72 -15.05
C LEU A 83 3.62 -0.51 -14.35
N ILE A 84 3.36 -0.61 -13.07
CA ILE A 84 2.83 0.50 -12.27
C ILE A 84 3.87 1.62 -12.18
N GLY A 85 5.14 1.27 -11.98
CA GLY A 85 6.23 2.23 -11.84
C GLY A 85 6.53 3.02 -13.11
N ALA A 86 6.12 2.55 -14.27
CA ALA A 86 6.24 3.30 -15.52
C ALA A 86 5.43 4.61 -15.46
N GLU A 87 4.29 4.60 -14.75
CA GLU A 87 3.45 5.78 -14.59
C GLU A 87 3.71 6.48 -13.25
N PHE A 88 4.02 5.72 -12.21
CA PHE A 88 4.23 6.22 -10.84
C PHE A 88 5.59 5.75 -10.32
N PRO A 89 6.68 6.49 -10.55
CA PRO A 89 8.04 6.00 -10.25
C PRO A 89 8.34 5.80 -8.76
N ASN A 90 7.60 6.44 -7.86
CA ASN A 90 7.81 6.27 -6.41
C ASN A 90 7.08 5.05 -5.86
N ILE A 91 7.42 3.89 -6.40
CA ILE A 91 6.83 2.61 -6.01
C ILE A 91 7.93 1.58 -5.74
N ALA A 92 7.70 0.71 -4.77
CA ALA A 92 8.58 -0.39 -4.45
C ALA A 92 7.78 -1.66 -4.20
N HIS A 93 8.40 -2.79 -4.40
CA HIS A 93 7.83 -4.09 -4.07
C HIS A 93 8.69 -4.75 -3.00
N ARG A 94 8.05 -5.15 -1.89
CA ARG A 94 8.76 -5.85 -0.85
C ARG A 94 9.07 -7.27 -1.32
N ARG A 95 10.36 -7.60 -1.41
CA ARG A 95 10.79 -8.96 -1.74
C ARG A 95 10.77 -9.83 -0.50
N ARG A 96 10.29 -11.05 -0.66
CA ARG A 96 10.56 -12.10 0.30
C ARG A 96 11.94 -12.66 0.05
N SER A 97 12.74 -12.66 1.08
CA SER A 97 13.99 -13.40 1.03
C SER A 97 13.73 -14.89 1.26
#